data_e19a2882e9d2810877563da710918377
#
_entry.id   e19a2882e9d2810877563da710918377
#
_cell.length_a   1.000
_cell.length_b   1.000
_cell.length_c   1.000
_cell.angle_alpha   90.00
_cell.angle_beta   90.00
_cell.angle_gamma   90.00
#
_symmetry.space_group_name_H-M   'P 1'
#
loop_
_entity.id
_entity.type
_entity.pdbx_description
1 polymer ?
#
loop_
_entity_poly.entity_id
_entity_poly.type
_entity_poly.pdbx_seq_one_letter_code
_entity_poly.pdbx_strand_id
1 'polypeptide(L)'
;MPLNIVKVQNKVINEIRFLLVNYLVVPALGLLVCLLETFGRIKFVHFDRFPIWEERLIMVSNHPSLLEPWLLPLMGFPWMNFPWVFSRVWGRFRFSLVWFKELRKEFSLPKNLIPANVPDKNNFYDPRYMRLFQGINVPVDRNGGIQGRLGTVLALKKVLENGGRVLIFPEGSRTFKAIRNGEVKSANGHRLGKLRDGAGWLALKTGARVLPIWVEGTDKALPNNRLPFPRLWHRVTIKIGTPFHVKGNTRAEATSQIADALVKLADEPLEARGRSENSTSPQNLA
;
A
#
# COMPACT_ATOMS: atom_id res chain seq x y z
N MET A 1 -38.65 15.86 2.57
CA MET A 1 -37.61 16.71 3.16
C MET A 1 -36.57 16.03 4.12
N PRO A 2 -36.83 14.90 4.79
CA PRO A 2 -35.81 14.34 5.71
C PRO A 2 -34.59 13.69 5.04
N LEU A 3 -34.69 13.24 3.80
CA LEU A 3 -33.58 12.55 3.09
C LEU A 3 -32.33 13.43 2.78
N ASN A 4 -32.51 14.73 2.65
CA ASN A 4 -31.41 15.65 2.37
C ASN A 4 -30.57 15.93 3.62
N ILE A 5 -31.20 16.01 4.80
CA ILE A 5 -30.50 16.29 6.05
C ILE A 5 -29.58 15.11 6.43
N VAL A 6 -30.07 13.88 6.30
CA VAL A 6 -29.29 12.66 6.60
C VAL A 6 -28.10 12.53 5.65
N LYS A 7 -28.25 12.84 4.36
CA LYS A 7 -27.14 12.85 3.38
C LYS A 7 -26.08 13.91 3.71
N VAL A 8 -26.51 15.12 4.13
CA VAL A 8 -25.61 16.20 4.52
C VAL A 8 -24.88 15.86 5.82
N GLN A 9 -25.56 15.34 6.84
CA GLN A 9 -24.93 14.90 8.07
C GLN A 9 -23.90 13.80 7.83
N ASN A 10 -24.22 12.80 6.99
CA ASN A 10 -23.27 11.75 6.64
C ASN A 10 -22.03 12.29 5.90
N LYS A 11 -22.20 13.31 5.06
CA LYS A 11 -21.08 13.96 4.37
C LYS A 11 -20.17 14.70 5.34
N VAL A 12 -20.74 15.49 6.26
CA VAL A 12 -19.98 16.24 7.28
C VAL A 12 -19.24 15.27 8.24
N ILE A 13 -19.92 14.24 8.71
CA ILE A 13 -19.30 13.21 9.56
C ILE A 13 -18.14 12.52 8.84
N ASN A 14 -18.27 12.20 7.57
CA ASN A 14 -17.19 11.57 6.80
C ASN A 14 -16.02 12.54 6.54
N GLU A 15 -16.27 13.83 6.35
CA GLU A 15 -15.20 14.84 6.26
C GLU A 15 -14.45 14.97 7.60
N ILE A 16 -15.15 15.03 8.73
CA ILE A 16 -14.53 15.07 10.06
C ILE A 16 -13.70 13.81 10.31
N ARG A 17 -14.21 12.63 9.98
CA ARG A 17 -13.46 11.36 10.09
C ARG A 17 -12.22 11.37 9.20
N PHE A 18 -12.35 11.86 7.99
CA PHE A 18 -11.23 12.01 7.07
C PHE A 18 -10.15 12.91 7.66
N LEU A 19 -10.52 14.07 8.22
CA LEU A 19 -9.58 14.99 8.85
C LEU A 19 -8.89 14.35 10.06
N LEU A 20 -9.65 13.71 10.95
CA LEU A 20 -9.09 13.04 12.14
C LEU A 20 -8.10 11.93 11.75
N VAL A 21 -8.44 11.11 10.77
CA VAL A 21 -7.53 10.06 10.31
C VAL A 21 -6.27 10.65 9.71
N ASN A 22 -6.38 11.61 8.82
CA ASN A 22 -5.23 12.13 8.08
C ASN A 22 -4.32 13.03 8.90
N TYR A 23 -4.87 13.83 9.80
CA TYR A 23 -4.08 14.82 10.56
C TYR A 23 -3.71 14.37 11.98
N LEU A 24 -4.31 13.30 12.50
CA LEU A 24 -3.99 12.79 13.83
C LEU A 24 -3.51 11.34 13.79
N VAL A 25 -4.33 10.41 13.26
CA VAL A 25 -4.03 8.97 13.35
C VAL A 25 -2.84 8.60 12.46
N VAL A 26 -2.82 9.07 11.23
CA VAL A 26 -1.78 8.72 10.27
C VAL A 26 -0.41 9.31 10.62
N PRO A 27 -0.27 10.58 11.02
CA PRO A 27 1.01 11.09 11.52
C PRO A 27 1.52 10.32 12.73
N ALA A 28 0.64 9.97 13.67
CA ALA A 28 1.04 9.18 14.85
C ALA A 28 1.54 7.78 14.45
N LEU A 29 0.82 7.08 13.55
CA LEU A 29 1.26 5.79 13.02
C LEU A 29 2.52 5.92 12.17
N GLY A 30 2.64 6.98 11.37
CA GLY A 30 3.83 7.27 10.58
C GLY A 30 5.06 7.47 11.45
N LEU A 31 4.94 8.23 12.53
CA LEU A 31 6.00 8.40 13.51
C LEU A 31 6.42 7.06 14.14
N LEU A 32 5.44 6.22 14.53
CA LEU A 32 5.72 4.88 15.06
C LEU A 32 6.48 4.03 14.03
N VAL A 33 6.09 4.06 12.76
CA VAL A 33 6.80 3.31 11.70
C VAL A 33 8.23 3.84 11.50
N CYS A 34 8.43 5.16 11.52
CA CYS A 34 9.78 5.76 11.45
C CYS A 34 10.66 5.32 12.64
N LEU A 35 10.11 5.27 13.84
CA LEU A 35 10.83 4.76 15.02
C LEU A 35 11.18 3.27 14.85
N LEU A 36 10.22 2.45 14.41
CA LEU A 36 10.46 1.03 14.16
C LEU A 36 11.48 0.79 13.04
N GLU A 37 11.53 1.63 12.01
CA GLU A 37 12.56 1.59 10.97
C GLU A 37 13.92 1.97 11.55
N THR A 38 14.01 3.05 12.35
CA THR A 38 15.24 3.48 13.01
C THR A 38 15.82 2.37 13.89
N PHE A 39 14.98 1.64 14.60
CA PHE A 39 15.39 0.48 15.41
C PHE A 39 15.56 -0.82 14.61
N GLY A 40 15.50 -0.77 13.27
CA GLY A 40 15.66 -1.94 12.39
C GLY A 40 14.58 -2.99 12.51
N ARG A 41 13.39 -2.62 13.02
CA ARG A 41 12.23 -3.51 13.15
C ARG A 41 11.39 -3.54 11.88
N ILE A 42 11.37 -2.44 11.13
CA ILE A 42 10.79 -2.37 9.79
C ILE A 42 11.93 -2.01 8.82
N LYS A 43 12.01 -2.70 7.70
CA LYS A 43 12.94 -2.40 6.63
C LYS A 43 12.17 -2.20 5.33
N PHE A 44 12.31 -1.03 4.74
CA PHE A 44 11.86 -0.77 3.38
C PHE A 44 13.02 -1.05 2.41
N VAL A 45 12.75 -1.83 1.38
CA VAL A 45 13.70 -2.18 0.33
C VAL A 45 13.20 -1.58 -0.97
N HIS A 46 14.08 -0.88 -1.70
CA HIS A 46 13.76 -0.17 -2.95
C HIS A 46 12.65 0.89 -2.80
N PHE A 47 12.67 1.64 -1.68
CA PHE A 47 11.67 2.68 -1.44
C PHE A 47 11.72 3.82 -2.47
N ASP A 48 12.86 4.00 -3.14
CA ASP A 48 13.07 4.90 -4.27
C ASP A 48 12.16 4.60 -5.48
N ARG A 49 11.68 3.35 -5.62
CA ARG A 49 10.72 2.94 -6.66
C ARG A 49 9.28 3.35 -6.33
N PHE A 50 9.00 3.81 -5.10
CA PHE A 50 7.65 4.18 -4.71
C PHE A 50 7.23 5.50 -5.38
N PRO A 51 6.17 5.50 -6.23
CA PRO A 51 5.76 6.68 -6.99
C PRO A 51 4.88 7.59 -6.11
N ILE A 52 5.51 8.43 -5.29
CA ILE A 52 4.86 9.24 -4.26
C ILE A 52 3.75 10.13 -4.83
N TRP A 53 3.98 10.72 -6.01
CA TRP A 53 3.08 11.69 -6.63
C TRP A 53 2.21 11.11 -7.74
N GLU A 54 2.28 9.81 -7.98
CA GLU A 54 1.53 9.19 -9.06
C GLU A 54 0.06 9.03 -8.69
N GLU A 55 -0.81 9.52 -9.56
CA GLU A 55 -2.24 9.26 -9.55
C GLU A 55 -2.56 7.93 -10.24
N ARG A 56 -3.75 7.39 -10.00
CA ARG A 56 -4.25 6.14 -10.62
C ARG A 56 -3.32 4.95 -10.41
N LEU A 57 -2.97 4.67 -9.16
CA LEU A 57 -2.07 3.59 -8.82
C LEU A 57 -2.82 2.42 -8.18
N ILE A 58 -2.56 1.21 -8.64
CA ILE A 58 -3.03 -0.04 -8.03
C ILE A 58 -1.86 -0.66 -7.27
N MET A 59 -1.88 -0.51 -5.96
CA MET A 59 -0.91 -1.18 -5.09
C MET A 59 -1.39 -2.62 -4.86
N VAL A 60 -0.56 -3.60 -5.18
CA VAL A 60 -0.86 -5.02 -4.97
C VAL A 60 0.15 -5.64 -4.02
N SER A 61 -0.31 -6.41 -3.05
CA SER A 61 0.58 -7.04 -2.06
C SER A 61 0.11 -8.44 -1.71
N ASN A 62 1.05 -9.32 -1.33
CA ASN A 62 0.73 -10.51 -0.57
C ASN A 62 0.15 -10.14 0.81
N HIS A 63 -0.50 -11.07 1.48
CA HIS A 63 -1.24 -10.79 2.71
C HIS A 63 -0.92 -11.79 3.84
N PRO A 64 0.31 -11.77 4.39
CA PRO A 64 0.71 -12.71 5.44
C PRO A 64 -0.09 -12.59 6.74
N SER A 65 -0.46 -11.35 7.16
CA SER A 65 -1.17 -11.11 8.42
C SER A 65 -2.31 -10.07 8.30
N LEU A 66 -2.72 -9.47 9.39
CA LEU A 66 -3.66 -8.33 9.43
C LEU A 66 -2.95 -6.98 9.62
N LEU A 67 -1.63 -6.97 9.57
CA LEU A 67 -0.84 -5.75 9.79
C LEU A 67 -0.69 -4.93 8.48
N GLU A 68 -0.64 -5.58 7.32
CA GLU A 68 -0.40 -4.92 6.02
C GLU A 68 -1.45 -3.86 5.68
N PRO A 69 -2.77 -4.09 5.90
CA PRO A 69 -3.80 -3.08 5.63
C PRO A 69 -3.63 -1.78 6.43
N TRP A 70 -2.92 -1.83 7.56
CA TRP A 70 -2.60 -0.67 8.39
C TRP A 70 -1.27 -0.03 8.00
N LEU A 71 -0.29 -0.85 7.63
CA LEU A 71 1.07 -0.42 7.38
C LEU A 71 1.26 0.15 5.97
N LEU A 72 0.74 -0.54 4.94
CA LEU A 72 0.98 -0.15 3.55
C LEU A 72 0.35 1.18 3.13
N PRO A 73 -0.85 1.57 3.60
CA PRO A 73 -1.40 2.90 3.28
C PRO A 73 -0.53 4.05 3.77
N LEU A 74 0.24 3.84 4.85
CA LEU A 74 1.14 4.86 5.39
C LEU A 74 2.27 5.21 4.42
N MET A 75 2.68 4.29 3.53
CA MET A 75 3.70 4.54 2.51
C MET A 75 3.32 5.66 1.54
N GLY A 76 2.03 5.88 1.31
CA GLY A 76 1.50 6.98 0.49
C GLY A 76 1.62 8.36 1.15
N PHE A 77 2.00 8.41 2.42
CA PHE A 77 2.12 9.67 3.15
C PHE A 77 3.50 10.29 2.99
N PRO A 78 3.60 11.60 2.74
CA PRO A 78 4.86 12.33 2.68
C PRO A 78 5.70 12.18 3.94
N TRP A 79 5.08 11.97 5.11
CA TRP A 79 5.76 11.80 6.38
C TRP A 79 6.65 10.55 6.46
N MET A 80 6.25 9.45 5.81
CA MET A 80 7.10 8.25 5.70
C MET A 80 8.34 8.52 4.86
N ASN A 81 8.28 9.55 4.01
CA ASN A 81 9.38 10.02 3.18
C ASN A 81 10.18 11.13 3.88
N PHE A 82 9.78 11.54 5.09
CA PHE A 82 10.39 12.67 5.78
C PHE A 82 11.93 12.51 5.94
N PRO A 83 12.50 11.36 6.31
CA PRO A 83 13.95 11.18 6.34
C PRO A 83 14.59 11.34 4.96
N TRP A 84 13.92 10.88 3.90
CA TRP A 84 14.41 10.95 2.52
C TRP A 84 14.18 12.34 1.91
N VAL A 85 13.00 12.94 2.14
CA VAL A 85 12.68 14.32 1.79
C VAL A 85 13.61 15.26 2.59
N PHE A 86 13.80 15.00 3.88
CA PHE A 86 14.68 15.79 4.73
C PHE A 86 16.16 15.70 4.27
N SER A 87 16.66 14.52 3.91
CA SER A 87 18.02 14.38 3.40
C SER A 87 18.25 15.07 2.06
N ARG A 88 17.26 15.03 1.15
CA ARG A 88 17.31 15.76 -0.13
C ARG A 88 17.09 17.26 0.02
N VAL A 89 16.22 17.66 0.93
CA VAL A 89 15.89 19.04 1.22
C VAL A 89 17.00 19.69 2.04
N TRP A 90 17.54 19.02 3.06
CA TRP A 90 18.64 19.53 3.89
C TRP A 90 19.94 19.71 3.11
N GLY A 91 20.22 18.83 2.16
CA GLY A 91 21.39 18.96 1.28
C GLY A 91 21.32 20.12 0.27
N ARG A 92 20.14 20.73 0.06
CA ARG A 92 19.90 21.82 -0.92
C ARG A 92 19.45 23.13 -0.31
N PHE A 93 19.09 23.19 0.96
CA PHE A 93 18.51 24.40 1.56
C PHE A 93 19.40 25.10 2.59
N ARG A 94 19.96 26.19 2.16
CA ARG A 94 20.06 27.40 2.96
C ARG A 94 18.65 27.94 3.15
N PHE A 95 18.25 28.21 4.42
CA PHE A 95 16.99 28.76 4.85
C PHE A 95 16.36 29.76 3.84
N SER A 96 15.33 29.38 3.11
CA SER A 96 14.59 30.29 2.25
C SER A 96 13.09 30.06 2.36
N LEU A 97 12.30 31.12 2.11
CA LEU A 97 10.83 31.14 2.05
C LEU A 97 10.22 30.08 1.09
N VAL A 98 11.01 29.53 0.19
CA VAL A 98 10.66 28.42 -0.71
C VAL A 98 10.38 27.15 0.07
N TRP A 99 11.10 26.92 1.19
CA TRP A 99 10.89 25.77 2.08
C TRP A 99 9.46 25.76 2.68
N PHE A 100 8.96 26.91 3.12
CA PHE A 100 7.57 27.04 3.62
C PHE A 100 6.53 26.78 2.53
N LYS A 101 6.78 27.15 1.29
CA LYS A 101 5.87 26.90 0.16
C LYS A 101 5.83 25.42 -0.23
N GLU A 102 6.96 24.75 -0.25
CA GLU A 102 7.04 23.31 -0.54
C GLU A 102 6.46 22.49 0.61
N LEU A 103 6.77 22.80 1.88
CA LEU A 103 6.13 22.21 3.05
C LEU A 103 4.60 22.40 3.00
N ARG A 104 4.11 23.56 2.62
CA ARG A 104 2.66 23.81 2.53
C ARG A 104 2.00 23.00 1.42
N LYS A 105 2.69 22.71 0.32
CA LYS A 105 2.23 21.78 -0.72
C LYS A 105 2.22 20.33 -0.23
N GLU A 106 3.24 19.94 0.50
CA GLU A 106 3.34 18.59 1.06
C GLU A 106 2.36 18.37 2.21
N PHE A 107 2.04 19.39 3.01
CA PHE A 107 1.04 19.32 4.08
C PHE A 107 -0.40 19.33 3.57
N SER A 108 -0.67 19.85 2.38
CA SER A 108 -1.97 19.70 1.71
C SER A 108 -1.98 18.43 0.87
N LEU A 109 -2.02 17.26 1.56
CA LEU A 109 -2.14 15.97 0.90
C LEU A 109 -3.39 15.96 0.01
N PRO A 110 -3.23 15.74 -1.30
CA PRO A 110 -4.37 15.47 -2.14
C PRO A 110 -5.14 14.30 -1.56
N LYS A 111 -6.45 14.40 -1.39
CA LYS A 111 -7.33 13.31 -0.92
C LYS A 111 -7.08 12.00 -1.69
N ASN A 112 -6.51 12.10 -2.88
CA ASN A 112 -6.28 11.02 -3.82
C ASN A 112 -4.99 10.21 -3.59
N LEU A 113 -4.06 10.66 -2.72
CA LEU A 113 -2.81 9.94 -2.48
C LEU A 113 -2.91 8.82 -1.46
N ILE A 114 -3.96 8.83 -0.64
CA ILE A 114 -4.23 7.75 0.31
C ILE A 114 -4.88 6.60 -0.45
N PRO A 115 -4.27 5.40 -0.46
CA PRO A 115 -4.87 4.28 -1.14
C PRO A 115 -6.15 3.83 -0.42
N ALA A 116 -7.23 3.65 -1.17
CA ALA A 116 -8.43 3.02 -0.65
C ALA A 116 -8.17 1.53 -0.42
N ASN A 117 -8.29 1.08 0.82
CA ASN A 117 -8.25 -0.35 1.16
C ASN A 117 -9.57 -1.05 0.84
N VAL A 118 -9.51 -2.37 0.73
CA VAL A 118 -10.64 -3.24 0.44
C VAL A 118 -10.95 -4.16 1.63
N PRO A 119 -11.45 -3.63 2.75
CA PRO A 119 -11.78 -4.43 3.92
C PRO A 119 -13.02 -5.30 3.69
N ASP A 120 -13.06 -6.45 4.35
CA ASP A 120 -14.28 -7.26 4.45
C ASP A 120 -15.36 -6.45 5.18
N LYS A 121 -16.55 -6.36 4.57
CA LYS A 121 -17.64 -5.50 5.06
C LYS A 121 -18.01 -5.81 6.50
N ASN A 122 -18.27 -7.07 6.80
CA ASN A 122 -18.79 -7.48 8.11
C ASN A 122 -17.72 -7.44 9.22
N ASN A 123 -16.47 -7.79 8.87
CA ASN A 123 -15.40 -7.93 9.87
C ASN A 123 -14.58 -6.65 10.09
N PHE A 124 -14.40 -5.84 9.03
CA PHE A 124 -13.44 -4.73 9.05
C PHE A 124 -14.00 -3.41 8.49
N TYR A 125 -15.30 -3.31 8.23
CA TYR A 125 -15.91 -2.07 7.77
C TYR A 125 -17.08 -1.64 8.64
N ASP A 126 -18.07 -2.52 8.87
CA ASP A 126 -19.28 -2.22 9.65
C ASP A 126 -19.07 -2.11 11.18
N PRO A 127 -18.10 -2.81 11.81
CA PRO A 127 -17.89 -2.70 13.25
C PRO A 127 -17.69 -1.26 13.70
N ARG A 128 -18.24 -0.92 14.88
CA ARG A 128 -18.23 0.47 15.42
C ARG A 128 -16.83 1.08 15.54
N TYR A 129 -15.83 0.26 15.91
CA TYR A 129 -14.44 0.70 16.06
C TYR A 129 -13.76 1.02 14.71
N MET A 130 -14.31 0.53 13.59
CA MET A 130 -13.80 0.79 12.24
C MET A 130 -14.46 2.00 11.57
N ARG A 131 -15.49 2.60 12.18
CA ARG A 131 -16.25 3.71 11.59
C ARG A 131 -15.38 4.92 11.22
N LEU A 132 -14.29 5.13 11.95
CA LEU A 132 -13.35 6.20 11.67
C LEU A 132 -12.74 6.08 10.25
N PHE A 133 -12.51 4.85 9.78
CA PHE A 133 -11.85 4.55 8.50
C PHE A 133 -12.81 4.35 7.32
N GLN A 134 -14.13 4.41 7.55
CA GLN A 134 -15.14 4.15 6.50
C GLN A 134 -15.07 5.15 5.33
N GLY A 135 -14.66 6.40 5.57
CA GLY A 135 -14.54 7.43 4.53
C GLY A 135 -13.40 7.20 3.53
N ILE A 136 -12.45 6.30 3.84
CA ILE A 136 -11.25 6.04 3.04
C ILE A 136 -11.35 4.71 2.32
N ASN A 137 -12.09 3.75 2.87
CA ASN A 137 -12.10 2.36 2.44
C ASN A 137 -13.29 2.02 1.53
N VAL A 138 -13.10 1.08 0.61
CA VAL A 138 -14.15 0.49 -0.22
C VAL A 138 -14.44 -0.93 0.28
N PRO A 139 -15.58 -1.19 0.94
CA PRO A 139 -15.85 -2.51 1.49
C PRO A 139 -16.08 -3.57 0.43
N VAL A 140 -15.65 -4.81 0.69
CA VAL A 140 -16.05 -5.97 -0.08
C VAL A 140 -17.14 -6.75 0.65
N ASP A 141 -18.31 -6.83 0.04
CA ASP A 141 -19.40 -7.67 0.51
C ASP A 141 -19.22 -9.10 -0.03
N ARG A 142 -18.67 -9.98 0.82
CA ARG A 142 -18.45 -11.38 0.46
C ARG A 142 -19.74 -12.19 0.49
N ASN A 143 -20.70 -11.78 1.32
CA ASN A 143 -22.00 -12.44 1.49
C ASN A 143 -22.97 -12.05 0.38
N GLY A 144 -22.78 -10.89 -0.26
CA GLY A 144 -23.55 -10.41 -1.41
C GLY A 144 -23.27 -11.15 -2.73
N GLY A 145 -22.53 -12.27 -2.68
CA GLY A 145 -22.25 -13.09 -3.85
C GLY A 145 -21.52 -12.37 -4.97
N ILE A 146 -21.92 -12.60 -6.21
CA ILE A 146 -21.32 -11.98 -7.40
C ILE A 146 -21.60 -10.48 -7.44
N GLN A 147 -22.81 -10.06 -7.09
CA GLN A 147 -23.23 -8.65 -7.12
C GLN A 147 -22.45 -7.79 -6.10
N GLY A 148 -22.27 -8.29 -4.87
CA GLY A 148 -21.48 -7.59 -3.84
C GLY A 148 -20.04 -7.39 -4.26
N ARG A 149 -19.42 -8.41 -4.87
CA ARG A 149 -18.06 -8.33 -5.40
C ARG A 149 -17.93 -7.40 -6.59
N LEU A 150 -18.90 -7.44 -7.52
CA LEU A 150 -18.94 -6.53 -8.67
C LEU A 150 -19.08 -5.07 -8.21
N GLY A 151 -19.98 -4.80 -7.26
CA GLY A 151 -20.13 -3.46 -6.68
C GLY A 151 -18.82 -2.89 -6.12
N THR A 152 -18.05 -3.73 -5.40
CA THR A 152 -16.72 -3.36 -4.89
C THR A 152 -15.76 -3.00 -6.04
N VAL A 153 -15.67 -3.84 -7.06
CA VAL A 153 -14.74 -3.61 -8.19
C VAL A 153 -15.12 -2.35 -8.96
N LEU A 154 -16.41 -2.07 -9.17
CA LEU A 154 -16.88 -0.85 -9.81
C LEU A 154 -16.60 0.40 -8.96
N ALA A 155 -16.73 0.30 -7.64
CA ALA A 155 -16.36 1.40 -6.74
C ALA A 155 -14.86 1.69 -6.78
N LEU A 156 -14.00 0.66 -6.80
CA LEU A 156 -12.55 0.83 -6.94
C LEU A 156 -12.17 1.43 -8.31
N LYS A 157 -12.86 0.99 -9.38
CA LYS A 157 -12.70 1.59 -10.72
C LYS A 157 -12.95 3.10 -10.67
N LYS A 158 -14.05 3.53 -10.02
CA LYS A 158 -14.37 4.95 -9.85
C LYS A 158 -13.32 5.71 -9.04
N VAL A 159 -12.73 5.09 -8.00
CA VAL A 159 -11.61 5.69 -7.26
C VAL A 159 -10.44 5.96 -8.19
N LEU A 160 -10.02 4.98 -9.01
CA LEU A 160 -8.92 5.12 -9.96
C LEU A 160 -9.23 6.14 -11.06
N GLU A 161 -10.44 6.16 -11.61
CA GLU A 161 -10.88 7.14 -12.63
C GLU A 161 -10.85 8.58 -12.12
N ASN A 162 -11.07 8.77 -10.82
CA ASN A 162 -10.94 10.05 -10.13
C ASN A 162 -9.50 10.39 -9.70
N GLY A 163 -8.49 9.71 -10.24
CA GLY A 163 -7.09 9.96 -9.90
C GLY A 163 -6.63 9.31 -8.59
N GLY A 164 -7.48 8.53 -7.92
CA GLY A 164 -7.16 7.92 -6.63
C GLY A 164 -6.26 6.68 -6.75
N ARG A 165 -5.86 6.18 -5.58
CA ARG A 165 -5.07 4.96 -5.42
C ARG A 165 -5.89 3.89 -4.73
N VAL A 166 -5.59 2.62 -5.02
CA VAL A 166 -6.23 1.49 -4.35
C VAL A 166 -5.16 0.51 -3.86
N LEU A 167 -5.37 -0.08 -2.68
CA LEU A 167 -4.56 -1.17 -2.16
C LEU A 167 -5.38 -2.45 -2.18
N ILE A 168 -4.88 -3.44 -2.88
CA ILE A 168 -5.56 -4.72 -3.09
C ILE A 168 -4.64 -5.86 -2.66
N PHE A 169 -5.21 -6.79 -1.90
CA PHE A 169 -4.62 -8.09 -1.62
C PHE A 169 -5.25 -9.11 -2.57
N PRO A 170 -4.65 -9.38 -3.73
CA PRO A 170 -5.31 -10.11 -4.81
C PRO A 170 -5.57 -11.58 -4.47
N GLU A 171 -4.91 -12.14 -3.47
CA GLU A 171 -5.21 -13.45 -2.90
C GLU A 171 -6.64 -13.55 -2.33
N GLY A 172 -7.23 -12.40 -1.97
CA GLY A 172 -8.58 -12.29 -1.42
C GLY A 172 -8.75 -12.87 -0.02
N SER A 173 -7.69 -13.37 0.58
CA SER A 173 -7.58 -13.80 1.98
C SER A 173 -6.12 -13.75 2.38
N ARG A 174 -5.82 -13.97 3.68
CA ARG A 174 -4.43 -14.06 4.13
C ARG A 174 -3.70 -15.21 3.43
N THR A 175 -2.44 -15.01 3.06
CA THR A 175 -1.61 -15.93 2.27
C THR A 175 -1.69 -17.38 2.77
N PHE A 176 -1.58 -17.62 4.10
CA PHE A 176 -1.64 -18.96 4.66
C PHE A 176 -2.98 -19.69 4.44
N LYS A 177 -4.06 -18.94 4.18
CA LYS A 177 -5.37 -19.50 3.78
C LYS A 177 -5.47 -19.64 2.26
N ALA A 178 -4.97 -18.64 1.53
CA ALA A 178 -5.07 -18.57 0.08
C ALA A 178 -4.33 -19.72 -0.61
N ILE A 179 -3.14 -20.11 -0.10
CA ILE A 179 -2.33 -21.22 -0.64
C ILE A 179 -3.04 -22.58 -0.61
N ARG A 180 -4.08 -22.76 0.23
CA ARG A 180 -4.89 -23.99 0.25
C ARG A 180 -5.72 -24.15 -1.02
N ASN A 181 -5.99 -23.06 -1.74
CA ASN A 181 -6.78 -23.04 -2.97
C ASN A 181 -5.90 -22.99 -4.23
N GLY A 182 -4.62 -23.22 -4.07
CA GLY A 182 -3.60 -23.14 -5.11
C GLY A 182 -2.51 -22.13 -4.74
N GLU A 183 -1.28 -22.43 -5.10
CA GLU A 183 -0.12 -21.60 -4.80
C GLU A 183 0.77 -21.43 -6.02
N VAL A 184 1.48 -20.29 -6.01
CA VAL A 184 2.63 -20.02 -6.88
C VAL A 184 3.84 -19.91 -5.96
N LYS A 185 4.93 -20.60 -6.33
CA LYS A 185 6.19 -20.56 -5.59
C LYS A 185 7.21 -19.74 -6.36
N SER A 186 7.97 -18.93 -5.65
CA SER A 186 9.15 -18.29 -6.19
C SER A 186 10.33 -19.28 -6.28
N ALA A 187 11.40 -18.90 -6.97
CA ALA A 187 12.61 -19.70 -7.06
C ALA A 187 13.23 -19.95 -5.68
N ASN A 188 13.16 -18.99 -4.77
CA ASN A 188 13.66 -19.09 -3.40
C ASN A 188 12.64 -19.70 -2.42
N GLY A 189 11.52 -20.23 -2.91
CA GLY A 189 10.53 -20.93 -2.10
C GLY A 189 9.51 -20.05 -1.38
N HIS A 190 9.46 -18.75 -1.67
CA HIS A 190 8.37 -17.87 -1.20
C HIS A 190 7.03 -18.32 -1.79
N ARG A 191 5.97 -18.25 -1.01
CA ARG A 191 4.66 -18.78 -1.38
C ARG A 191 3.65 -17.66 -1.53
N LEU A 192 2.96 -17.64 -2.66
CA LEU A 192 1.85 -16.73 -2.97
C LEU A 192 0.61 -17.57 -3.25
N GLY A 193 -0.52 -17.23 -2.65
CA GLY A 193 -1.79 -17.89 -2.97
C GLY A 193 -2.30 -17.52 -4.36
N LYS A 194 -3.16 -18.37 -4.94
CA LYS A 194 -3.79 -18.09 -6.24
C LYS A 194 -4.47 -16.72 -6.23
N LEU A 195 -4.13 -15.88 -7.18
CA LEU A 195 -4.69 -14.53 -7.30
C LEU A 195 -6.08 -14.55 -7.92
N ARG A 196 -6.91 -13.59 -7.51
CA ARG A 196 -8.22 -13.29 -8.12
C ARG A 196 -8.05 -12.20 -9.18
N ASP A 197 -8.86 -12.29 -10.23
CA ASP A 197 -8.74 -11.43 -11.43
C ASP A 197 -9.11 -9.95 -11.22
N GLY A 198 -9.57 -9.56 -10.02
CA GLY A 198 -10.06 -8.20 -9.76
C GLY A 198 -9.01 -7.11 -9.99
N ALA A 199 -7.77 -7.33 -9.55
CA ALA A 199 -6.67 -6.37 -9.75
C ALA A 199 -6.27 -6.27 -11.24
N GLY A 200 -6.15 -7.40 -11.93
CA GLY A 200 -5.86 -7.45 -13.36
C GLY A 200 -6.94 -6.77 -14.19
N TRP A 201 -8.22 -7.03 -13.87
CA TRP A 201 -9.34 -6.39 -14.53
C TRP A 201 -9.33 -4.85 -14.34
N LEU A 202 -9.09 -4.39 -13.11
CA LEU A 202 -9.00 -2.95 -12.82
C LEU A 202 -7.87 -2.30 -13.63
N ALA A 203 -6.69 -2.91 -13.64
CA ALA A 203 -5.54 -2.39 -14.38
C ALA A 203 -5.84 -2.25 -15.87
N LEU A 204 -6.43 -3.27 -16.50
CA LEU A 204 -6.83 -3.24 -17.91
C LEU A 204 -7.90 -2.18 -18.20
N LYS A 205 -8.90 -2.04 -17.32
CA LYS A 205 -10.03 -1.11 -17.57
C LYS A 205 -9.73 0.33 -17.28
N THR A 206 -8.76 0.62 -16.42
CA THR A 206 -8.42 2.00 -16.03
C THR A 206 -7.11 2.49 -16.61
N GLY A 207 -6.29 1.60 -17.17
CA GLY A 207 -4.92 1.91 -17.58
C GLY A 207 -4.00 2.30 -16.42
N ALA A 208 -4.44 2.09 -15.17
CA ALA A 208 -3.66 2.39 -13.99
C ALA A 208 -2.41 1.51 -13.91
N ARG A 209 -1.29 2.09 -13.45
CA ARG A 209 -0.07 1.32 -13.17
C ARG A 209 -0.27 0.43 -11.95
N VAL A 210 0.37 -0.72 -11.98
CA VAL A 210 0.40 -1.68 -10.87
C VAL A 210 1.73 -1.56 -10.16
N LEU A 211 1.69 -1.32 -8.85
CA LEU A 211 2.85 -1.33 -7.96
C LEU A 211 2.85 -2.62 -7.17
N PRO A 212 3.74 -3.58 -7.46
CA PRO A 212 3.88 -4.78 -6.64
C PRO A 212 4.63 -4.46 -5.35
N ILE A 213 4.13 -5.00 -4.24
CA ILE A 213 4.72 -4.88 -2.90
C ILE A 213 4.79 -6.27 -2.30
N TRP A 214 5.96 -6.65 -1.80
CA TRP A 214 6.14 -7.92 -1.11
C TRP A 214 6.44 -7.68 0.36
N VAL A 215 5.67 -8.32 1.25
CA VAL A 215 5.77 -8.15 2.69
C VAL A 215 6.16 -9.47 3.35
N GLU A 216 7.12 -9.42 4.24
CA GLU A 216 7.62 -10.55 5.03
C GLU A 216 7.66 -10.22 6.52
N GLY A 217 7.45 -11.23 7.36
CA GLY A 217 7.61 -11.13 8.82
C GLY A 217 6.42 -10.52 9.56
N THR A 218 5.41 -10.01 8.88
CA THR A 218 4.20 -9.47 9.52
C THR A 218 3.37 -10.56 10.21
N ASP A 219 3.39 -11.80 9.71
CA ASP A 219 2.78 -12.96 10.34
C ASP A 219 3.43 -13.33 11.69
N LYS A 220 4.71 -13.04 11.85
CA LYS A 220 5.45 -13.20 13.11
C LYS A 220 5.20 -11.99 14.03
N ALA A 221 5.16 -10.79 13.45
CA ALA A 221 4.89 -9.55 14.18
C ALA A 221 3.44 -9.48 14.70
N LEU A 222 2.46 -9.91 13.90
CA LEU A 222 1.06 -10.00 14.30
C LEU A 222 0.50 -11.39 13.96
N PRO A 223 0.77 -12.42 14.78
CA PRO A 223 0.21 -13.74 14.60
C PRO A 223 -1.32 -13.75 14.69
N ASN A 224 -1.96 -14.64 13.93
CA ASN A 224 -3.40 -14.72 13.83
C ASN A 224 -4.17 -14.93 15.13
N ASN A 225 -3.50 -15.48 16.16
CA ASN A 225 -4.08 -15.79 17.46
C ASN A 225 -3.80 -14.71 18.52
N ARG A 226 -3.19 -13.57 18.15
CA ARG A 226 -2.77 -12.53 19.12
C ARG A 226 -3.26 -11.12 18.77
N LEU A 227 -4.36 -11.00 18.08
CA LEU A 227 -4.98 -9.70 17.89
C LEU A 227 -5.45 -9.11 19.22
N PRO A 228 -5.26 -7.79 19.46
CA PRO A 228 -4.71 -6.74 18.58
C PRO A 228 -3.24 -6.38 18.84
N PHE A 229 -2.52 -7.11 19.70
CA PHE A 229 -1.20 -6.71 20.18
C PHE A 229 -0.06 -7.24 19.33
N PRO A 230 0.60 -6.39 18.49
CA PRO A 230 1.74 -6.78 17.68
C PRO A 230 2.98 -7.03 18.54
N ARG A 231 3.81 -7.97 18.10
CA ARG A 231 5.14 -8.24 18.65
C ARG A 231 6.16 -7.38 17.91
N LEU A 232 6.41 -6.17 18.40
CA LEU A 232 7.23 -5.16 17.74
C LEU A 232 8.71 -5.53 17.62
N TRP A 233 9.19 -6.59 18.30
CA TRP A 233 10.57 -7.08 18.19
C TRP A 233 10.83 -7.94 16.96
N HIS A 234 9.79 -8.44 16.26
CA HIS A 234 9.97 -9.15 15.01
C HIS A 234 10.25 -8.17 13.88
N ARG A 235 11.17 -8.57 13.01
CA ARG A 235 11.50 -7.79 11.83
C ARG A 235 10.44 -7.95 10.76
N VAL A 236 10.04 -6.86 10.16
CA VAL A 236 9.15 -6.77 9.00
C VAL A 236 9.94 -6.20 7.83
N THR A 237 9.90 -6.87 6.70
CA THR A 237 10.53 -6.38 5.47
C THR A 237 9.44 -6.08 4.44
N ILE A 238 9.53 -4.90 3.82
CA ILE A 238 8.63 -4.45 2.77
C ILE A 238 9.48 -4.14 1.55
N LYS A 239 9.37 -4.99 0.52
CA LYS A 239 10.05 -4.80 -0.76
C LYS A 239 9.09 -4.08 -1.72
N ILE A 240 9.58 -3.07 -2.42
CA ILE A 240 8.81 -2.26 -3.37
C ILE A 240 9.33 -2.55 -4.76
N GLY A 241 8.44 -3.03 -5.63
CA GLY A 241 8.77 -3.32 -7.00
C GLY A 241 8.65 -2.09 -7.91
N THR A 242 9.07 -2.23 -9.14
CA THR A 242 8.92 -1.18 -10.16
C THR A 242 7.48 -1.13 -10.64
N PRO A 243 6.81 0.04 -10.62
CA PRO A 243 5.47 0.17 -11.16
C PRO A 243 5.42 -0.12 -12.66
N PHE A 244 4.41 -0.86 -13.13
CA PHE A 244 4.27 -1.24 -14.53
C PHE A 244 2.83 -1.17 -15.03
N HIS A 245 2.64 -1.06 -16.33
CA HIS A 245 1.35 -1.25 -16.99
C HIS A 245 1.19 -2.72 -17.37
N VAL A 246 0.03 -3.29 -17.04
CA VAL A 246 -0.30 -4.63 -17.51
C VAL A 246 -0.48 -4.61 -19.04
N LYS A 247 -0.04 -5.67 -19.68
CA LYS A 247 -0.17 -5.88 -21.13
C LYS A 247 -1.11 -7.06 -21.37
N GLY A 248 -1.73 -7.11 -22.54
CA GLY A 248 -2.64 -8.19 -22.95
C GLY A 248 -4.10 -7.77 -22.97
N ASN A 249 -4.94 -8.67 -23.42
CA ASN A 249 -6.36 -8.41 -23.68
C ASN A 249 -7.29 -9.09 -22.65
N THR A 250 -6.78 -10.03 -21.88
CA THR A 250 -7.56 -10.80 -20.92
C THR A 250 -7.19 -10.47 -19.48
N ARG A 251 -8.19 -10.55 -18.60
CA ARG A 251 -7.97 -10.38 -17.16
C ARG A 251 -7.03 -11.46 -16.57
N ALA A 252 -7.04 -12.65 -17.15
CA ALA A 252 -6.20 -13.75 -16.69
C ALA A 252 -4.72 -13.47 -16.99
N GLU A 253 -4.38 -12.98 -18.21
CA GLU A 253 -3.03 -12.55 -18.57
C GLU A 253 -2.53 -11.42 -17.67
N ALA A 254 -3.37 -10.40 -17.43
CA ALA A 254 -3.05 -9.31 -16.52
C ALA A 254 -2.80 -9.79 -15.09
N THR A 255 -3.59 -10.75 -14.60
CA THR A 255 -3.45 -11.34 -13.27
C THR A 255 -2.17 -12.18 -13.17
N SER A 256 -1.82 -12.92 -14.23
CA SER A 256 -0.55 -13.66 -14.29
C SER A 256 0.65 -12.73 -14.20
N GLN A 257 0.67 -11.63 -14.96
CA GLN A 257 1.75 -10.63 -14.87
C GLN A 257 1.90 -10.03 -13.47
N ILE A 258 0.79 -9.80 -12.78
CA ILE A 258 0.81 -9.33 -11.38
C ILE A 258 1.40 -10.42 -10.46
N ALA A 259 1.04 -11.69 -10.65
CA ALA A 259 1.58 -12.79 -9.86
C ALA A 259 3.09 -12.94 -10.09
N ASP A 260 3.53 -12.90 -11.36
CA ASP A 260 4.94 -13.00 -11.74
C ASP A 260 5.76 -11.84 -11.14
N ALA A 261 5.21 -10.62 -11.17
CA ALA A 261 5.86 -9.46 -10.58
C ALA A 261 6.01 -9.58 -9.06
N LEU A 262 4.99 -10.10 -8.36
CA LEU A 262 5.05 -10.34 -6.91
C LEU A 262 6.06 -11.42 -6.54
N VAL A 263 6.06 -12.54 -7.28
CA VAL A 263 6.97 -13.67 -7.04
C VAL A 263 8.43 -13.28 -7.33
N LYS A 264 8.66 -12.54 -8.43
CA LYS A 264 9.99 -12.02 -8.76
C LYS A 264 10.49 -11.06 -7.68
N LEU A 265 9.62 -10.16 -7.20
CA LEU A 265 9.96 -9.22 -6.13
C LEU A 265 10.27 -9.92 -4.80
N ALA A 266 9.58 -11.05 -4.52
CA ALA A 266 9.89 -11.87 -3.34
C ALA A 266 11.34 -12.32 -3.33
N ASP A 267 11.87 -12.69 -4.49
CA ASP A 267 13.23 -13.22 -4.66
C ASP A 267 14.30 -12.13 -4.82
N GLU A 268 13.92 -10.86 -4.99
CA GLU A 268 14.90 -9.78 -5.06
C GLU A 268 15.73 -9.70 -3.77
N PRO A 269 17.07 -9.62 -3.88
CA PRO A 269 17.95 -9.56 -2.71
C PRO A 269 17.68 -8.29 -1.89
N LEU A 270 17.96 -8.39 -0.60
CA LEU A 270 17.98 -7.23 0.29
C LEU A 270 19.27 -6.46 0.04
N GLU A 271 19.29 -5.54 -0.91
CA GLU A 271 20.48 -4.71 -1.14
C GLU A 271 20.96 -4.08 0.15
N ALA A 272 22.26 -4.28 0.43
CA ALA A 272 22.94 -3.54 1.48
C ALA A 272 22.95 -2.06 1.07
N ARG A 273 22.42 -1.16 1.90
CA ARG A 273 22.54 0.28 1.72
C ARG A 273 24.00 0.62 1.45
N GLY A 274 24.30 1.06 0.21
CA GLY A 274 25.48 1.88 -0.11
C GLY A 274 26.83 1.19 0.07
N ARG A 275 27.24 0.34 -0.86
CA ARG A 275 28.60 0.44 -1.41
C ARG A 275 28.45 1.04 -2.80
N SER A 276 28.75 2.32 -2.93
CA SER A 276 29.09 2.92 -4.20
C SER A 276 30.29 2.15 -4.72
N GLU A 277 30.11 1.46 -5.85
CA GLU A 277 31.23 0.96 -6.65
C GLU A 277 32.02 2.15 -7.18
N ASN A 278 32.90 2.71 -6.34
CA ASN A 278 34.07 3.43 -6.77
C ASN A 278 35.24 2.44 -6.86
N SER A 279 35.15 1.54 -7.85
CA SER A 279 36.33 0.83 -8.34
C SER A 279 36.67 1.34 -9.75
N THR A 280 37.09 2.57 -9.84
CA THR A 280 38.01 2.98 -10.91
C THR A 280 39.34 2.34 -10.61
N SER A 281 39.59 1.19 -11.23
CA SER A 281 40.94 0.65 -11.36
C SER A 281 41.79 1.67 -12.10
N PRO A 282 42.97 2.07 -11.59
CA PRO A 282 43.95 2.76 -12.40
C PRO A 282 44.52 1.76 -13.39
N GLN A 283 44.21 1.92 -14.68
CA GLN A 283 44.95 1.26 -15.73
C GLN A 283 46.39 1.79 -15.70
N ASN A 284 47.30 0.89 -15.44
CA ASN A 284 48.72 1.05 -15.63
C ASN A 284 49.03 1.51 -17.06
N LEU A 285 49.58 2.72 -17.19
CA LEU A 285 50.36 3.12 -18.33
C LEU A 285 51.81 2.70 -18.04
N ALA A 286 52.27 1.74 -18.80
CA ALA A 286 53.68 1.51 -19.07
C ALA A 286 53.87 1.53 -20.58
#